data_e69fcdc160a3623892aea78631dd1b90
#
_entry.id   e69fcdc160a3623892aea78631dd1b90
#
_cell.length_a   1.000
_cell.length_b   1.000
_cell.length_c   1.000
_cell.angle_alpha   90.00
_cell.angle_beta   90.00
_cell.angle_gamma   90.00
#
_symmetry.space_group_name_H-M   'P 1'
#
loop_
_entity.id
_entity.type
_entity.pdbx_description
1 polymer ?
#
loop_
_entity_poly.entity_id
_entity_poly.type
_entity_poly.pdbx_seq_one_letter_code
_entity_poly.pdbx_strand_id
1 'polypeptide(L)'
;MKFKSEQTYQKLRGGYYTPESISAYINQWVITEDTKDILEPSCGDGSFFKSLQDLVDPENFVVNGFELDPLEAKKAESVCQTIGLSNVNILNHDFLDYALGQIIENNKKHDAIVGNPPFIRYQFLEKDFQNKTEQLFKILGQKFTKHTNAWVPFVLSCVELLKPNGRLGMVIPSEIINVMHAESLRNFLISRCQSIELIDPKEIWFEGTLQGAVILFVQKKEYEQDECVGIKLIQVDNLEFLDEPFESFRTKFSYTPTSELPNKWTKACLNPQELELLNKISNLSEVKKFNEIAKVEVGIVTGANDFFLVNDDLVKEYDLKDFVYPMFGRSQHCDGILYDQKQHQSNKDDSLPNNFVWIKDSFENLPSRVQDYIKFGESKELHTRYKCRIRSPWYTVPSVFSTKLSMLKRAHEVPRIIFNELDAYTTDTAYRVSASNVDEKQLAFLFLNPLTAIYCEIEGRSYGGGVLELVPSEIRNIRIPIVDIDVDLHDLDQEFKSLTIIELMKLQGIRIFSKLGVSQEAIDLLVNIWIKLKDRRQRN
;
A
#
# COMPACT_ATOMS: atom_id res chain seq x y z
N MET A 1 8.05 -2.32 -15.09
CA MET A 1 9.06 -2.74 -14.08
C MET A 1 10.40 -2.75 -14.79
N LYS A 2 11.37 -1.93 -14.35
CA LYS A 2 12.73 -2.05 -14.85
C LYS A 2 13.34 -3.36 -14.35
N PHE A 3 13.96 -4.12 -15.23
CA PHE A 3 14.63 -5.37 -14.86
C PHE A 3 15.88 -5.08 -14.00
N LYS A 4 16.30 -6.07 -13.18
CA LYS A 4 17.47 -5.98 -12.29
C LYS A 4 18.76 -5.52 -12.98
N SER A 5 18.88 -5.80 -14.30
CA SER A 5 20.00 -5.39 -15.18
C SER A 5 20.04 -3.88 -15.51
N GLU A 6 18.97 -3.13 -15.24
CA GLU A 6 18.86 -1.70 -15.56
C GLU A 6 19.02 -0.78 -14.35
N GLN A 7 19.21 -1.36 -13.15
CA GLN A 7 19.38 -0.60 -11.92
C GLN A 7 20.86 -0.41 -11.58
N THR A 8 21.24 0.80 -11.19
CA THR A 8 22.60 1.08 -10.71
C THR A 8 22.86 0.32 -9.41
N TYR A 9 24.13 0.01 -9.13
CA TYR A 9 24.58 -0.68 -7.92
C TYR A 9 24.07 -0.01 -6.63
N GLN A 10 24.04 1.31 -6.60
CA GLN A 10 23.49 2.11 -5.49
C GLN A 10 21.99 1.88 -5.27
N LYS A 11 21.19 1.84 -6.35
CA LYS A 11 19.73 1.56 -6.26
C LYS A 11 19.43 0.14 -5.78
N LEU A 12 20.28 -0.83 -6.09
CA LEU A 12 20.12 -2.20 -5.62
C LEU A 12 20.38 -2.33 -4.11
N ARG A 13 21.19 -1.45 -3.54
CA ARG A 13 21.47 -1.36 -2.09
C ARG A 13 20.45 -0.51 -1.33
N GLY A 14 19.48 0.11 -2.00
CA GLY A 14 18.52 1.01 -1.37
C GLY A 14 19.11 2.36 -0.93
N GLY A 15 20.29 2.72 -1.42
CA GLY A 15 20.99 3.96 -1.09
C GLY A 15 20.35 5.16 -1.79
N TYR A 16 19.59 5.95 -1.05
CA TYR A 16 19.07 7.25 -1.46
C TYR A 16 19.55 8.29 -0.45
N TYR A 17 20.32 9.26 -0.91
CA TYR A 17 20.80 10.33 -0.04
C TYR A 17 19.66 11.29 0.29
N THR A 18 19.56 11.65 1.56
CA THR A 18 18.56 12.59 2.03
C THR A 18 19.00 14.02 1.69
N PRO A 19 18.17 14.86 1.05
CA PRO A 19 18.47 16.27 0.85
C PRO A 19 18.80 16.95 2.18
N GLU A 20 19.80 17.82 2.18
CA GLU A 20 20.30 18.50 3.38
C GLU A 20 19.21 19.31 4.09
N SER A 21 18.28 19.93 3.34
CA SER A 21 17.14 20.64 3.92
C SER A 21 16.22 19.72 4.72
N ILE A 22 16.00 18.49 4.26
CA ILE A 22 15.17 17.51 4.97
C ILE A 22 15.90 16.98 6.21
N SER A 23 17.19 16.63 6.10
CA SER A 23 17.96 16.17 7.26
C SER A 23 18.08 17.26 8.34
N ALA A 24 18.29 18.53 7.94
CA ALA A 24 18.30 19.67 8.85
C ALA A 24 16.95 19.83 9.58
N TYR A 25 15.85 19.75 8.85
CA TYR A 25 14.50 19.84 9.44
C TYR A 25 14.21 18.72 10.44
N ILE A 26 14.65 17.51 10.13
CA ILE A 26 14.53 16.37 11.05
C ILE A 26 15.36 16.63 12.31
N ASN A 27 16.61 17.03 12.14
CA ASN A 27 17.54 17.28 13.26
C ASN A 27 17.05 18.39 14.20
N GLN A 28 16.43 19.47 13.68
CA GLN A 28 15.89 20.56 14.50
C GLN A 28 14.86 20.08 15.54
N TRP A 29 14.09 19.04 15.24
CA TRP A 29 13.14 18.50 16.20
C TRP A 29 13.72 17.40 17.07
N VAL A 30 14.57 16.54 16.50
CA VAL A 30 15.09 15.36 17.21
C VAL A 30 16.10 15.78 18.27
N ILE A 31 16.92 16.78 17.97
CA ILE A 31 17.96 17.29 18.88
C ILE A 31 17.33 18.30 19.85
N THR A 32 17.53 18.08 21.13
CA THR A 32 17.10 18.96 22.22
C THR A 32 18.30 19.38 23.06
N GLU A 33 18.12 20.34 23.97
CA GLU A 33 19.16 20.78 24.90
C GLU A 33 19.70 19.64 25.78
N ASP A 34 18.89 18.63 26.04
CA ASP A 34 19.26 17.45 26.85
C ASP A 34 19.91 16.33 26.04
N THR A 35 19.97 16.44 24.71
CA THR A 35 20.55 15.42 23.84
C THR A 35 22.05 15.32 24.02
N LYS A 36 22.58 14.13 24.28
CA LYS A 36 24.05 13.86 24.45
C LYS A 36 24.55 12.71 23.59
N ASP A 37 23.66 11.79 23.19
CA ASP A 37 24.02 10.60 22.41
C ASP A 37 23.09 10.48 21.21
N ILE A 38 23.69 10.58 20.02
CA ILE A 38 23.00 10.54 18.74
C ILE A 38 23.41 9.28 18.00
N LEU A 39 22.43 8.60 17.40
CA LEU A 39 22.65 7.43 16.55
C LEU A 39 22.12 7.67 15.15
N GLU A 40 22.92 7.30 14.14
CA GLU A 40 22.48 7.16 12.75
C GLU A 40 22.77 5.73 12.25
N PRO A 41 21.73 4.89 12.02
CA PRO A 41 21.89 3.46 11.76
C PRO A 41 22.33 3.11 10.33
N SER A 42 22.35 4.10 9.42
CA SER A 42 22.74 3.93 8.01
C SER A 42 23.17 5.28 7.44
N CYS A 43 24.36 5.74 7.85
CA CYS A 43 24.74 7.14 7.68
C CYS A 43 25.16 7.52 6.24
N GLY A 44 25.40 6.54 5.35
CA GLY A 44 25.75 6.82 3.96
C GLY A 44 26.93 7.77 3.86
N ASP A 45 26.75 8.88 3.15
CA ASP A 45 27.74 9.94 2.98
C ASP A 45 27.78 10.97 4.12
N GLY A 46 26.97 10.80 5.18
CA GLY A 46 26.91 11.68 6.34
C GLY A 46 25.98 12.89 6.18
N SER A 47 24.95 12.80 5.32
CA SER A 47 24.00 13.90 5.09
C SER A 47 23.34 14.44 6.36
N PHE A 48 22.98 13.57 7.32
CA PHE A 48 22.40 13.99 8.59
C PHE A 48 23.43 14.67 9.51
N PHE A 49 24.71 14.28 9.43
CA PHE A 49 25.75 14.89 10.26
C PHE A 49 26.04 16.33 9.85
N LYS A 50 25.97 16.67 8.55
CA LYS A 50 26.19 18.05 8.07
C LYS A 50 25.34 19.08 8.80
N SER A 51 24.10 18.76 9.07
CA SER A 51 23.14 19.66 9.70
C SER A 51 23.19 19.65 11.24
N LEU A 52 24.12 18.93 11.85
CA LEU A 52 24.34 18.97 13.31
C LEU A 52 25.20 20.16 13.76
N GLN A 53 26.00 20.73 12.88
CA GLN A 53 27.03 21.76 13.22
C GLN A 53 26.49 22.90 14.08
N ASP A 54 25.30 23.40 13.75
CA ASP A 54 24.67 24.55 14.41
C ASP A 54 23.72 24.15 15.57
N LEU A 55 23.49 22.85 15.76
CA LEU A 55 22.50 22.33 16.71
C LEU A 55 23.12 21.73 17.96
N VAL A 56 24.42 21.40 17.92
CA VAL A 56 25.10 20.67 18.98
C VAL A 56 26.37 21.37 19.41
N ASP A 57 26.69 21.28 20.71
CA ASP A 57 28.01 21.64 21.22
C ASP A 57 28.98 20.47 20.97
N PRO A 58 29.99 20.63 20.09
CA PRO A 58 30.87 19.55 19.66
C PRO A 58 31.56 18.79 20.79
N GLU A 59 31.76 19.43 21.94
CA GLU A 59 32.45 18.83 23.08
C GLU A 59 31.55 17.96 23.96
N ASN A 60 30.23 18.16 23.91
CA ASN A 60 29.26 17.52 24.80
C ASN A 60 28.47 16.39 24.18
N PHE A 61 28.67 16.12 22.88
CA PHE A 61 27.92 15.12 22.13
C PHE A 61 28.74 13.91 21.73
N VAL A 62 28.11 12.75 21.73
CA VAL A 62 28.63 11.53 21.09
C VAL A 62 27.74 11.20 19.89
N VAL A 63 28.33 11.10 18.72
CA VAL A 63 27.64 10.68 17.49
C VAL A 63 28.12 9.28 17.12
N ASN A 64 27.19 8.35 16.96
CA ASN A 64 27.46 6.99 16.52
C ASN A 64 26.79 6.79 15.15
N GLY A 65 27.58 6.48 14.12
CA GLY A 65 27.11 6.19 12.77
C GLY A 65 27.44 4.76 12.35
N PHE A 66 26.55 4.11 11.62
CA PHE A 66 26.77 2.79 11.03
C PHE A 66 26.64 2.86 9.51
N GLU A 67 27.59 2.27 8.79
CA GLU A 67 27.55 2.16 7.34
C GLU A 67 28.24 0.88 6.87
N LEU A 68 27.57 0.11 5.99
CA LEU A 68 28.11 -1.13 5.44
C LEU A 68 29.14 -0.90 4.33
N ASP A 69 28.98 0.19 3.56
CA ASP A 69 29.91 0.51 2.50
C ASP A 69 31.12 1.27 3.05
N PRO A 70 32.34 0.71 2.96
CA PRO A 70 33.53 1.35 3.51
C PRO A 70 33.90 2.68 2.83
N LEU A 71 33.45 2.91 1.58
CA LEU A 71 33.69 4.18 0.88
C LEU A 71 32.73 5.26 1.38
N GLU A 72 31.48 4.92 1.61
CA GLU A 72 30.50 5.83 2.16
C GLU A 72 30.83 6.16 3.64
N ALA A 73 31.22 5.17 4.44
CA ALA A 73 31.65 5.38 5.82
C ALA A 73 32.81 6.40 5.90
N LYS A 74 33.80 6.32 5.01
CA LYS A 74 34.90 7.30 4.93
C LYS A 74 34.43 8.69 4.54
N LYS A 75 33.41 8.83 3.69
CA LYS A 75 32.83 10.13 3.37
C LYS A 75 32.15 10.73 4.60
N ALA A 76 31.37 9.94 5.33
CA ALA A 76 30.74 10.36 6.58
C ALA A 76 31.79 10.83 7.62
N GLU A 77 32.88 10.09 7.79
CA GLU A 77 34.01 10.51 8.65
C GLU A 77 34.59 11.86 8.21
N SER A 78 34.85 12.04 6.90
CA SER A 78 35.36 13.30 6.36
C SER A 78 34.41 14.47 6.59
N VAL A 79 33.09 14.24 6.46
CA VAL A 79 32.08 15.26 6.77
C VAL A 79 32.15 15.67 8.21
N CYS A 80 32.16 14.71 9.15
CA CYS A 80 32.26 14.99 10.58
C CYS A 80 33.52 15.79 10.94
N GLN A 81 34.68 15.44 10.36
CA GLN A 81 35.93 16.18 10.54
C GLN A 81 35.82 17.61 10.02
N THR A 82 35.22 17.82 8.85
CA THR A 82 35.09 19.13 8.22
C THR A 82 34.23 20.10 9.04
N ILE A 83 33.18 19.59 9.69
CA ILE A 83 32.28 20.40 10.54
C ILE A 83 32.76 20.46 12.01
N GLY A 84 33.91 19.89 12.34
CA GLY A 84 34.53 20.00 13.65
C GLY A 84 33.91 19.14 14.76
N LEU A 85 33.11 18.10 14.41
CA LEU A 85 32.64 17.15 15.40
C LEU A 85 33.79 16.27 15.89
N SER A 86 34.06 16.29 17.19
CA SER A 86 35.22 15.61 17.80
C SER A 86 34.88 14.21 18.33
N ASN A 87 33.68 14.01 18.84
CA ASN A 87 33.23 12.75 19.46
C ASN A 87 32.39 11.92 18.51
N VAL A 88 32.94 11.50 17.37
CA VAL A 88 32.24 10.76 16.33
C VAL A 88 32.82 9.36 16.18
N ASN A 89 31.97 8.35 16.20
CA ASN A 89 32.29 6.95 15.96
C ASN A 89 31.55 6.49 14.72
N ILE A 90 32.18 6.51 13.53
CA ILE A 90 31.62 5.91 12.32
C ILE A 90 32.12 4.47 12.23
N LEU A 91 31.18 3.52 12.30
CA LEU A 91 31.46 2.10 12.30
C LEU A 91 31.11 1.49 10.94
N ASN A 92 32.11 0.99 10.22
CA ASN A 92 31.88 0.19 9.01
C ASN A 92 31.44 -1.22 9.43
N HIS A 93 30.21 -1.33 9.88
CA HIS A 93 29.64 -2.55 10.46
C HIS A 93 28.13 -2.63 10.22
N ASP A 94 27.57 -3.87 10.28
CA ASP A 94 26.13 -4.07 10.19
C ASP A 94 25.43 -3.53 11.46
N PHE A 95 24.56 -2.55 11.25
CA PHE A 95 23.75 -1.98 12.34
C PHE A 95 22.88 -3.02 13.06
N LEU A 96 22.32 -4.01 12.36
CA LEU A 96 21.47 -5.01 13.01
C LEU A 96 22.25 -5.93 13.96
N ASP A 97 23.54 -6.20 13.71
CA ASP A 97 24.38 -6.94 14.65
C ASP A 97 24.57 -6.14 15.94
N TYR A 98 24.91 -4.86 15.81
CA TYR A 98 25.01 -3.96 16.96
C TYR A 98 23.69 -3.88 17.72
N ALA A 99 22.58 -3.62 17.01
CA ALA A 99 21.28 -3.44 17.63
C ALA A 99 20.80 -4.71 18.39
N LEU A 100 20.96 -5.88 17.80
CA LEU A 100 20.64 -7.14 18.45
C LEU A 100 21.44 -7.34 19.73
N GLY A 101 22.77 -7.09 19.71
CA GLY A 101 23.61 -7.16 20.89
C GLY A 101 23.13 -6.22 22.00
N GLN A 102 22.90 -4.95 21.67
CA GLN A 102 22.46 -3.93 22.65
C GLN A 102 21.07 -4.24 23.22
N ILE A 103 20.12 -4.72 22.38
CA ILE A 103 18.77 -5.06 22.81
C ILE A 103 18.79 -6.29 23.74
N ILE A 104 19.55 -7.33 23.41
CA ILE A 104 19.68 -8.54 24.24
C ILE A 104 20.30 -8.20 25.60
N GLU A 105 21.38 -7.41 25.60
CA GLU A 105 22.11 -7.06 26.81
C GLU A 105 21.47 -5.88 27.56
N ASN A 106 20.54 -5.15 26.94
CA ASN A 106 19.91 -3.93 27.49
C ASN A 106 20.92 -2.85 27.92
N ASN A 107 22.07 -2.75 27.23
CA ASN A 107 23.24 -2.00 27.68
C ASN A 107 23.29 -0.55 27.27
N LYS A 108 22.80 -0.22 26.07
CA LYS A 108 22.96 1.13 25.52
C LYS A 108 21.68 1.64 24.88
N LYS A 109 21.31 2.86 25.26
CA LYS A 109 20.15 3.57 24.71
C LYS A 109 20.57 5.00 24.36
N HIS A 110 20.01 5.54 23.29
CA HIS A 110 20.34 6.83 22.71
C HIS A 110 19.27 7.88 23.03
N ASP A 111 19.67 9.15 23.13
CA ASP A 111 18.74 10.27 23.33
C ASP A 111 18.03 10.63 22.03
N ALA A 112 18.75 10.58 20.92
CA ALA A 112 18.30 10.97 19.60
C ALA A 112 18.71 9.95 18.55
N ILE A 113 17.81 9.63 17.63
CA ILE A 113 18.10 8.75 16.49
C ILE A 113 17.57 9.39 15.22
N VAL A 114 18.42 9.49 14.20
CA VAL A 114 18.08 10.06 12.90
C VAL A 114 18.53 9.14 11.78
N GLY A 115 17.95 9.25 10.60
CA GLY A 115 18.44 8.50 9.45
C GLY A 115 17.44 8.25 8.33
N ASN A 116 17.94 7.58 7.31
CA ASN A 116 17.17 7.10 6.16
C ASN A 116 17.55 5.63 5.90
N PRO A 117 16.83 4.66 6.49
CA PRO A 117 17.16 3.25 6.36
C PRO A 117 16.97 2.72 4.93
N PRO A 118 17.60 1.61 4.54
CA PRO A 118 17.56 1.10 3.17
C PRO A 118 16.17 0.60 2.77
N PHE A 119 15.67 1.03 1.57
CA PHE A 119 14.36 0.62 1.03
C PHE A 119 14.46 -0.63 0.14
N ILE A 120 14.88 -1.75 0.72
CA ILE A 120 15.06 -3.02 0.01
C ILE A 120 13.90 -3.97 0.33
N ARG A 121 13.29 -4.57 -0.71
CA ARG A 121 12.22 -5.56 -0.52
C ARG A 121 12.78 -6.87 0.00
N TYR A 122 12.03 -7.56 0.86
CA TYR A 122 12.43 -8.81 1.51
C TYR A 122 13.04 -9.86 0.57
N GLN A 123 12.46 -10.05 -0.61
CA GLN A 123 12.94 -11.05 -1.59
C GLN A 123 14.34 -10.79 -2.16
N PHE A 124 14.87 -9.58 -1.98
CA PHE A 124 16.20 -9.17 -2.45
C PHE A 124 17.21 -9.07 -1.29
N LEU A 125 16.77 -9.32 -0.05
CA LEU A 125 17.63 -9.29 1.13
C LEU A 125 18.48 -10.57 1.20
N GLU A 126 19.71 -10.42 1.66
CA GLU A 126 20.60 -11.54 1.95
C GLU A 126 20.07 -12.41 3.08
N LYS A 127 20.45 -13.67 3.09
CA LYS A 127 19.93 -14.65 4.06
C LYS A 127 20.28 -14.28 5.51
N ASP A 128 21.47 -13.74 5.72
CA ASP A 128 21.93 -13.29 7.02
C ASP A 128 21.04 -12.17 7.57
N PHE A 129 20.78 -11.14 6.75
CA PHE A 129 19.87 -10.07 7.11
C PHE A 129 18.46 -10.56 7.43
N GLN A 130 17.94 -11.53 6.65
CA GLN A 130 16.64 -12.14 6.91
C GLN A 130 16.60 -12.84 8.27
N ASN A 131 17.67 -13.59 8.63
CA ASN A 131 17.78 -14.30 9.90
C ASN A 131 17.84 -13.33 11.09
N LYS A 132 18.65 -12.27 11.00
CA LYS A 132 18.72 -11.21 12.01
C LYS A 132 17.37 -10.51 12.21
N THR A 133 16.68 -10.21 11.11
CA THR A 133 15.32 -9.63 11.17
C THR A 133 14.35 -10.56 11.89
N GLU A 134 14.33 -11.86 11.56
CA GLU A 134 13.46 -12.84 12.23
C GLU A 134 13.78 -12.96 13.72
N GLN A 135 15.07 -12.97 14.09
CA GLN A 135 15.51 -12.96 15.47
C GLN A 135 15.05 -11.71 16.23
N LEU A 136 15.20 -10.52 15.64
CA LEU A 136 14.74 -9.26 16.23
C LEU A 136 13.23 -9.29 16.52
N PHE A 137 12.43 -9.70 15.53
CA PHE A 137 10.98 -9.80 15.71
C PHE A 137 10.61 -10.75 16.85
N LYS A 138 11.30 -11.88 16.96
CA LYS A 138 11.09 -12.84 18.05
C LYS A 138 11.42 -12.24 19.42
N ILE A 139 12.55 -11.54 19.55
CA ILE A 139 12.98 -10.88 20.81
C ILE A 139 11.96 -9.81 21.23
N LEU A 140 11.48 -9.01 20.28
CA LEU A 140 10.52 -7.94 20.53
C LEU A 140 9.06 -8.44 20.64
N GLY A 141 8.80 -9.74 20.54
CA GLY A 141 7.46 -10.32 20.57
C GLY A 141 6.57 -9.91 19.39
N GLN A 142 7.17 -9.54 18.26
CA GLN A 142 6.45 -9.07 17.09
C GLN A 142 6.21 -10.19 16.08
N LYS A 143 5.10 -10.07 15.30
CA LYS A 143 4.76 -11.03 14.25
C LYS A 143 5.61 -10.77 12.99
N PHE A 144 6.49 -11.71 12.65
CA PHE A 144 7.29 -11.67 11.45
C PHE A 144 6.53 -12.19 10.22
N THR A 145 6.76 -11.57 9.06
CA THR A 145 6.26 -12.05 7.76
C THR A 145 7.35 -11.97 6.70
N LYS A 146 7.36 -12.92 5.75
CA LYS A 146 8.30 -12.93 4.59
C LYS A 146 7.99 -11.86 3.53
N HIS A 147 7.40 -10.75 3.96
CA HIS A 147 7.17 -9.54 3.15
C HIS A 147 7.73 -8.30 3.84
N THR A 148 8.42 -8.48 4.99
CA THR A 148 8.98 -7.40 5.78
C THR A 148 10.20 -6.80 5.07
N ASN A 149 10.06 -5.58 4.56
CA ASN A 149 11.14 -4.85 3.89
C ASN A 149 12.24 -4.39 4.87
N ALA A 150 13.44 -4.08 4.35
CA ALA A 150 14.62 -3.78 5.15
C ALA A 150 14.45 -2.64 6.16
N TRP A 151 13.73 -1.59 5.83
CA TRP A 151 13.54 -0.43 6.70
C TRP A 151 12.80 -0.75 8.02
N VAL A 152 11.95 -1.80 8.02
CA VAL A 152 11.14 -2.16 9.21
C VAL A 152 12.00 -2.58 10.41
N PRO A 153 12.96 -3.53 10.29
CA PRO A 153 13.83 -3.89 11.42
C PRO A 153 14.71 -2.73 11.89
N PHE A 154 15.08 -1.78 11.01
CA PHE A 154 15.78 -0.57 11.43
C PHE A 154 14.93 0.28 12.37
N VAL A 155 13.69 0.59 11.98
CA VAL A 155 12.78 1.39 12.82
C VAL A 155 12.49 0.69 14.14
N LEU A 156 12.21 -0.63 14.14
CA LEU A 156 11.98 -1.41 15.36
C LEU A 156 13.19 -1.32 16.31
N SER A 157 14.38 -1.59 15.80
CA SER A 157 15.63 -1.53 16.59
C SER A 157 15.88 -0.13 17.15
N CYS A 158 15.73 0.89 16.30
CA CYS A 158 15.98 2.26 16.72
C CYS A 158 15.03 2.71 17.83
N VAL A 159 13.74 2.43 17.71
CA VAL A 159 12.79 2.78 18.77
C VAL A 159 13.08 2.02 20.07
N GLU A 160 13.51 0.75 20.00
CA GLU A 160 13.90 0.00 21.20
C GLU A 160 15.15 0.58 21.86
N LEU A 161 16.13 1.03 21.07
CA LEU A 161 17.36 1.64 21.54
C LEU A 161 17.23 3.08 22.08
N LEU A 162 16.09 3.75 21.88
CA LEU A 162 15.85 5.06 22.48
C LEU A 162 15.74 4.97 24.01
N LYS A 163 16.25 5.97 24.70
CA LYS A 163 15.97 6.23 26.12
C LYS A 163 14.49 6.65 26.30
N PRO A 164 13.94 6.60 27.53
CA PRO A 164 12.68 7.28 27.83
C PRO A 164 12.72 8.76 27.40
N ASN A 165 11.62 9.26 26.83
CA ASN A 165 11.53 10.59 26.21
C ASN A 165 12.45 10.85 25.00
N GLY A 166 13.30 9.90 24.62
CA GLY A 166 14.16 10.01 23.44
C GLY A 166 13.36 10.19 22.16
N ARG A 167 13.94 10.85 21.17
CA ARG A 167 13.30 11.21 19.91
C ARG A 167 13.94 10.51 18.71
N LEU A 168 13.08 10.11 17.76
CA LEU A 168 13.53 9.55 16.47
C LEU A 168 12.91 10.35 15.33
N GLY A 169 13.73 10.68 14.33
CA GLY A 169 13.30 11.25 13.07
C GLY A 169 13.90 10.48 11.90
N MET A 170 13.05 9.87 11.08
CA MET A 170 13.49 9.04 9.96
C MET A 170 12.70 9.27 8.69
N VAL A 171 13.39 9.20 7.55
CA VAL A 171 12.76 9.10 6.24
C VAL A 171 12.46 7.63 5.99
N ILE A 172 11.20 7.26 5.81
CA ILE A 172 10.77 5.88 5.60
C ILE A 172 9.74 5.77 4.47
N PRO A 173 9.50 4.58 3.89
CA PRO A 173 8.45 4.40 2.90
C PRO A 173 7.06 4.74 3.43
N SER A 174 6.23 5.39 2.61
CA SER A 174 4.81 5.68 2.91
C SER A 174 3.97 4.41 3.12
N GLU A 175 4.52 3.25 2.82
CA GLU A 175 3.95 1.93 3.12
C GLU A 175 3.57 1.76 4.60
N ILE A 176 4.22 2.46 5.52
CA ILE A 176 3.86 2.43 6.95
C ILE A 176 2.40 2.76 7.19
N ILE A 177 1.76 3.57 6.35
CA ILE A 177 0.41 4.07 6.56
C ILE A 177 -0.64 2.98 6.34
N ASN A 178 -0.50 2.15 5.29
CA ASN A 178 -1.60 1.29 4.86
C ASN A 178 -1.25 -0.15 4.46
N VAL A 179 0.04 -0.55 4.39
CA VAL A 179 0.35 -1.93 4.01
C VAL A 179 0.25 -2.90 5.20
N MET A 180 -0.19 -4.14 4.92
CA MET A 180 -0.41 -5.16 5.96
C MET A 180 0.87 -5.60 6.66
N HIS A 181 1.98 -5.74 5.92
CA HIS A 181 3.23 -6.18 6.53
C HIS A 181 3.87 -5.15 7.49
N ALA A 182 3.41 -3.89 7.47
CA ALA A 182 3.78 -2.87 8.44
C ALA A 182 2.85 -2.83 9.68
N GLU A 183 1.81 -3.67 9.77
CA GLU A 183 0.89 -3.70 10.91
C GLU A 183 1.62 -3.97 12.23
N SER A 184 2.52 -4.94 12.24
CA SER A 184 3.32 -5.26 13.42
C SER A 184 4.17 -4.07 13.90
N LEU A 185 4.77 -3.33 12.95
CA LEU A 185 5.49 -2.10 13.26
C LEU A 185 4.56 -1.01 13.80
N ARG A 186 3.39 -0.79 13.20
CA ARG A 186 2.42 0.21 13.69
C ARG A 186 2.00 -0.08 15.13
N ASN A 187 1.67 -1.33 15.43
CA ASN A 187 1.29 -1.75 16.78
C ASN A 187 2.46 -1.57 17.77
N PHE A 188 3.67 -1.90 17.34
CA PHE A 188 4.87 -1.69 18.14
C PHE A 188 5.09 -0.20 18.46
N LEU A 189 4.99 0.68 17.46
CA LEU A 189 5.12 2.12 17.67
C LEU A 189 4.07 2.66 18.65
N ILE A 190 2.81 2.27 18.50
CA ILE A 190 1.74 2.64 19.44
C ILE A 190 2.05 2.16 20.86
N SER A 191 2.62 0.97 21.00
CA SER A 191 2.95 0.43 22.33
C SER A 191 4.14 1.11 22.99
N ARG A 192 5.13 1.60 22.21
CA ARG A 192 6.41 2.14 22.70
C ARG A 192 6.50 3.65 22.71
N CYS A 193 5.70 4.34 21.87
CA CYS A 193 5.84 5.77 21.67
C CYS A 193 4.68 6.55 22.31
N GLN A 194 5.01 7.71 22.87
CA GLN A 194 4.06 8.66 23.39
C GLN A 194 3.31 9.38 22.26
N SER A 195 4.06 9.78 21.21
CA SER A 195 3.52 10.45 20.04
C SER A 195 4.13 9.89 18.75
N ILE A 196 3.33 9.88 17.69
CA ILE A 196 3.74 9.42 16.36
C ILE A 196 3.22 10.45 15.36
N GLU A 197 4.15 11.05 14.59
CA GLU A 197 3.82 12.05 13.58
C GLU A 197 4.44 11.67 12.25
N LEU A 198 3.69 11.86 11.18
CA LEU A 198 4.10 11.57 9.82
C LEU A 198 3.91 12.81 8.95
N ILE A 199 4.94 13.23 8.22
CA ILE A 199 4.80 14.19 7.13
C ILE A 199 4.78 13.41 5.82
N ASP A 200 3.68 13.48 5.09
CA ASP A 200 3.40 12.77 3.83
C ASP A 200 3.33 13.76 2.67
N PRO A 201 4.39 13.87 1.86
CA PRO A 201 4.41 14.81 0.74
C PRO A 201 3.61 14.29 -0.45
N LYS A 202 3.00 15.21 -1.20
CA LYS A 202 2.45 14.91 -2.52
C LYS A 202 3.56 14.71 -3.56
N GLU A 203 4.66 15.43 -3.44
CA GLU A 203 5.82 15.29 -4.32
C GLU A 203 6.69 14.08 -3.98
N ILE A 204 7.36 13.54 -4.97
CA ILE A 204 8.36 12.48 -4.80
C ILE A 204 9.71 13.12 -4.55
N TRP A 205 10.20 13.08 -3.30
CA TRP A 205 11.48 13.71 -2.91
C TRP A 205 12.73 13.00 -3.43
N PHE A 206 12.61 11.74 -3.86
CA PHE A 206 13.74 10.95 -4.32
C PHE A 206 13.58 10.57 -5.79
N GLU A 207 14.42 11.10 -6.66
CA GLU A 207 14.41 10.78 -8.08
C GLU A 207 14.58 9.27 -8.35
N GLY A 208 13.73 8.74 -9.21
CA GLY A 208 13.78 7.34 -9.64
C GLY A 208 13.20 6.33 -8.66
N THR A 209 12.51 6.77 -7.59
CA THR A 209 11.67 5.90 -6.77
C THR A 209 10.23 5.92 -7.30
N LEU A 210 9.59 4.75 -7.31
CA LEU A 210 8.13 4.64 -7.55
C LEU A 210 7.34 4.66 -6.25
N GLN A 211 8.03 4.59 -5.11
CA GLN A 211 7.43 4.58 -3.77
C GLN A 211 7.59 5.97 -3.14
N GLY A 212 6.50 6.50 -2.58
CA GLY A 212 6.58 7.69 -1.77
C GLY A 212 7.32 7.43 -0.47
N ALA A 213 8.08 8.42 -0.02
CA ALA A 213 8.65 8.46 1.31
C ALA A 213 7.85 9.42 2.20
N VAL A 214 7.89 9.19 3.50
CA VAL A 214 7.36 10.06 4.55
C VAL A 214 8.45 10.34 5.58
N ILE A 215 8.34 11.43 6.31
CA ILE A 215 9.16 11.64 7.50
C ILE A 215 8.37 11.11 8.69
N LEU A 216 8.98 10.19 9.43
CA LEU A 216 8.46 9.66 10.69
C LEU A 216 9.15 10.38 11.84
N PHE A 217 8.36 10.99 12.73
CA PHE A 217 8.78 11.50 14.01
C PHE A 217 8.10 10.72 15.12
N VAL A 218 8.88 10.22 16.07
CA VAL A 218 8.34 9.59 17.28
C VAL A 218 9.10 10.05 18.52
N GLN A 219 8.36 10.19 19.61
CA GLN A 219 8.92 10.36 20.94
C GLN A 219 8.60 9.10 21.75
N LYS A 220 9.62 8.48 22.34
CA LYS A 220 9.44 7.30 23.18
C LYS A 220 8.70 7.67 24.46
N LYS A 221 7.88 6.76 24.98
CA LYS A 221 7.22 6.91 26.30
C LYS A 221 8.24 7.08 27.41
N GLU A 222 7.91 7.88 28.38
CA GLU A 222 8.69 7.98 29.61
C GLU A 222 8.55 6.73 30.45
N TYR A 223 7.30 6.28 30.66
CA TYR A 223 6.97 5.06 31.39
C TYR A 223 6.19 4.10 30.46
N GLU A 224 6.36 2.80 30.67
CA GLU A 224 5.71 1.77 29.82
C GLU A 224 4.19 1.84 29.88
N GLN A 225 3.59 2.26 31.01
CA GLN A 225 2.15 2.42 31.21
C GLN A 225 1.55 3.66 30.54
N ASP A 226 2.37 4.60 30.07
CA ASP A 226 1.86 5.79 29.40
C ASP A 226 1.10 5.41 28.13
N GLU A 227 0.05 6.17 27.82
CA GLU A 227 -0.72 5.95 26.59
C GLU A 227 -0.12 6.74 25.42
N CYS A 228 -0.23 6.20 24.23
CA CYS A 228 0.06 6.92 23.01
C CYS A 228 -1.02 7.97 22.76
N VAL A 229 -0.64 9.23 22.60
CA VAL A 229 -1.57 10.34 22.33
C VAL A 229 -2.37 10.11 21.03
N GLY A 230 -1.77 9.44 20.07
CA GLY A 230 -2.37 9.14 18.78
C GLY A 230 -1.37 9.28 17.62
N ILE A 231 -1.91 9.25 16.43
CA ILE A 231 -1.15 9.43 15.19
C ILE A 231 -1.54 10.75 14.54
N LYS A 232 -0.56 11.56 14.20
CA LYS A 232 -0.75 12.78 13.42
C LYS A 232 -0.16 12.58 12.03
N LEU A 233 -0.98 12.70 10.98
CA LEU A 233 -0.54 12.59 9.61
C LEU A 233 -0.76 13.93 8.91
N ILE A 234 0.34 14.55 8.52
CA ILE A 234 0.39 15.89 7.94
C ILE A 234 0.68 15.75 6.46
N GLN A 235 -0.26 16.14 5.62
CA GLN A 235 -0.03 16.22 4.19
C GLN A 235 0.59 17.56 3.83
N VAL A 236 1.62 17.54 3.00
CA VAL A 236 2.30 18.74 2.47
C VAL A 236 2.34 18.68 0.94
N ASP A 237 2.15 19.83 0.30
CA ASP A 237 2.11 19.90 -1.17
C ASP A 237 3.52 19.80 -1.75
N ASN A 238 4.48 20.54 -1.19
CA ASN A 238 5.87 20.66 -1.63
C ASN A 238 6.80 20.83 -0.43
N LEU A 239 8.03 21.29 -0.65
CA LEU A 239 9.04 21.50 0.39
C LEU A 239 8.93 22.84 1.14
N GLU A 240 7.96 23.71 0.85
CA GLU A 240 7.80 25.01 1.52
C GLU A 240 7.54 24.89 3.02
N PHE A 241 7.02 23.74 3.50
CA PHE A 241 6.85 23.49 4.93
C PHE A 241 8.17 23.53 5.72
N LEU A 242 9.32 23.32 5.06
CA LEU A 242 10.64 23.37 5.68
C LEU A 242 11.04 24.77 6.15
N ASP A 243 10.41 25.82 5.60
CA ASP A 243 10.67 27.22 5.98
C ASP A 243 10.04 27.58 7.35
N GLU A 244 9.14 26.73 7.87
CA GLU A 244 8.51 26.92 9.15
C GLU A 244 9.11 25.98 10.20
N PRO A 245 9.45 26.46 11.44
CA PRO A 245 9.92 25.61 12.50
C PRO A 245 8.93 24.49 12.81
N PHE A 246 9.42 23.25 12.96
CA PHE A 246 8.57 22.07 13.12
C PHE A 246 7.57 22.19 14.28
N GLU A 247 7.99 22.73 15.41
CA GLU A 247 7.09 22.92 16.58
C GLU A 247 5.89 23.83 16.25
N SER A 248 6.09 24.91 15.49
CA SER A 248 5.00 25.78 15.05
C SER A 248 4.11 25.08 14.01
N PHE A 249 4.74 24.38 13.08
CA PHE A 249 4.06 23.68 12.00
C PHE A 249 3.17 22.56 12.54
N ARG A 250 3.69 21.71 13.42
CA ARG A 250 2.97 20.54 13.96
C ARG A 250 1.74 20.90 14.79
N THR A 251 1.70 22.08 15.44
CA THR A 251 0.58 22.51 16.27
C THR A 251 -0.68 22.82 15.47
N LYS A 252 -0.57 23.04 14.17
CA LYS A 252 -1.70 23.26 13.26
C LYS A 252 -2.57 22.00 13.04
N PHE A 253 -2.06 20.83 13.41
CA PHE A 253 -2.68 19.54 13.14
C PHE A 253 -3.00 18.79 14.42
N SER A 254 -4.10 18.03 14.40
CA SER A 254 -4.57 17.25 15.54
C SER A 254 -4.13 15.80 15.46
N TYR A 255 -3.99 15.15 16.61
CA TYR A 255 -3.83 13.70 16.67
C TYR A 255 -5.15 12.98 16.43
N THR A 256 -5.10 11.92 15.65
CA THR A 256 -6.18 10.94 15.56
C THR A 256 -5.95 9.89 16.63
N PRO A 257 -6.92 9.64 17.53
CA PRO A 257 -6.80 8.64 18.58
C PRO A 257 -6.52 7.24 18.01
N THR A 258 -5.72 6.44 18.70
CA THR A 258 -5.38 5.08 18.27
C THR A 258 -6.59 4.17 18.11
N SER A 259 -7.66 4.40 18.87
CA SER A 259 -8.93 3.67 18.76
C SER A 259 -9.62 3.82 17.41
N GLU A 260 -9.38 4.94 16.70
CA GLU A 260 -9.89 5.17 15.34
C GLU A 260 -9.04 4.49 14.25
N LEU A 261 -7.86 3.98 14.61
CA LEU A 261 -6.82 3.47 13.71
C LEU A 261 -6.42 2.01 14.05
N PRO A 262 -7.37 1.07 14.13
CA PRO A 262 -7.07 -0.27 14.65
C PRO A 262 -6.07 -1.06 13.80
N ASN A 263 -5.99 -0.81 12.51
CA ASN A 263 -5.14 -1.58 11.58
C ASN A 263 -4.28 -0.71 10.67
N LYS A 264 -4.87 0.32 10.07
CA LYS A 264 -4.23 1.21 9.09
C LYS A 264 -4.37 2.66 9.54
N TRP A 265 -3.41 3.48 9.15
CA TRP A 265 -3.36 4.89 9.57
C TRP A 265 -3.95 5.85 8.53
N THR A 266 -4.58 5.34 7.47
CA THR A 266 -5.15 6.19 6.40
C THR A 266 -6.17 7.19 6.93
N LYS A 267 -6.97 6.81 7.94
CA LYS A 267 -7.93 7.74 8.59
C LYS A 267 -7.27 8.92 9.30
N ALA A 268 -5.98 8.82 9.64
CA ALA A 268 -5.25 9.94 10.25
C ALA A 268 -5.04 11.13 9.29
N CYS A 269 -5.34 10.97 8.01
CA CYS A 269 -5.42 12.08 7.04
C CYS A 269 -6.63 12.99 7.26
N LEU A 270 -7.65 12.52 8.00
CA LEU A 270 -8.91 13.23 8.18
C LEU A 270 -8.80 14.20 9.35
N ASN A 271 -9.37 15.38 9.19
CA ASN A 271 -9.55 16.31 10.31
C ASN A 271 -10.67 15.82 11.25
N PRO A 272 -10.82 16.41 12.46
CA PRO A 272 -11.82 15.96 13.42
C PRO A 272 -13.27 16.02 12.90
N GLN A 273 -13.63 17.03 12.11
CA GLN A 273 -14.99 17.16 11.53
C GLN A 273 -15.25 16.09 10.46
N GLU A 274 -14.26 15.83 9.59
CA GLU A 274 -14.33 14.77 8.58
C GLU A 274 -14.46 13.39 9.24
N LEU A 275 -13.72 13.14 10.31
CA LEU A 275 -13.73 11.87 11.03
C LEU A 275 -15.08 11.68 11.77
N GLU A 276 -15.60 12.71 12.42
CA GLU A 276 -16.90 12.70 13.08
C GLU A 276 -18.03 12.39 12.09
N LEU A 277 -18.06 13.08 10.95
CA LEU A 277 -19.05 12.82 9.90
C LEU A 277 -18.95 11.40 9.39
N LEU A 278 -17.75 10.94 9.06
CA LEU A 278 -17.51 9.58 8.55
C LEU A 278 -18.01 8.53 9.56
N ASN A 279 -17.71 8.70 10.85
CA ASN A 279 -18.15 7.81 11.92
C ASN A 279 -19.67 7.85 12.08
N LYS A 280 -20.28 9.03 12.07
CA LYS A 280 -21.74 9.19 12.18
C LYS A 280 -22.46 8.43 11.05
N ILE A 281 -22.06 8.63 9.81
CA ILE A 281 -22.71 7.98 8.65
C ILE A 281 -22.42 6.48 8.62
N SER A 282 -21.20 6.07 8.95
CA SER A 282 -20.81 4.65 8.96
C SER A 282 -21.53 3.82 10.02
N ASN A 283 -22.06 4.46 11.06
CA ASN A 283 -22.79 3.80 12.14
C ASN A 283 -24.33 3.80 11.96
N LEU A 284 -24.82 4.31 10.83
CA LEU A 284 -26.25 4.17 10.49
C LEU A 284 -26.59 2.68 10.34
N SER A 285 -27.81 2.31 10.75
CA SER A 285 -28.30 0.92 10.69
C SER A 285 -28.32 0.34 9.29
N GLU A 286 -28.53 1.19 8.29
CA GLU A 286 -28.56 0.89 6.86
C GLU A 286 -27.17 0.68 6.25
N VAL A 287 -26.10 1.12 6.92
CA VAL A 287 -24.73 0.94 6.44
C VAL A 287 -24.19 -0.40 6.92
N LYS A 288 -23.92 -1.30 5.99
CA LYS A 288 -23.44 -2.66 6.27
C LYS A 288 -21.99 -2.83 5.87
N LYS A 289 -21.28 -3.76 6.54
CA LYS A 289 -20.00 -4.24 6.02
C LYS A 289 -20.24 -5.16 4.83
N PHE A 290 -19.32 -5.15 3.87
CA PHE A 290 -19.41 -6.01 2.70
C PHE A 290 -19.62 -7.49 3.06
N ASN A 291 -18.93 -8.02 4.07
CA ASN A 291 -19.05 -9.41 4.48
C ASN A 291 -20.41 -9.78 5.12
N GLU A 292 -21.25 -8.81 5.45
CA GLU A 292 -22.61 -9.03 5.96
C GLU A 292 -23.62 -9.26 4.80
N ILE A 293 -23.28 -8.76 3.60
CA ILE A 293 -24.20 -8.71 2.45
C ILE A 293 -23.67 -9.42 1.20
N ALA A 294 -22.37 -9.77 1.17
CA ALA A 294 -21.77 -10.45 0.03
C ALA A 294 -20.52 -11.25 0.42
N LYS A 295 -20.18 -12.21 -0.44
CA LYS A 295 -18.91 -12.96 -0.39
C LYS A 295 -18.04 -12.54 -1.55
N VAL A 296 -16.73 -12.49 -1.33
CA VAL A 296 -15.72 -12.19 -2.33
C VAL A 296 -14.68 -13.30 -2.39
N GLU A 297 -14.42 -13.82 -3.58
CA GLU A 297 -13.50 -14.90 -3.85
C GLU A 297 -12.60 -14.54 -5.04
N VAL A 298 -11.38 -15.06 -5.04
CA VAL A 298 -10.45 -14.87 -6.16
C VAL A 298 -11.02 -15.55 -7.40
N GLY A 299 -10.92 -14.89 -8.55
CA GLY A 299 -11.28 -15.45 -9.84
C GLY A 299 -10.44 -16.68 -10.20
N ILE A 300 -10.60 -17.19 -11.39
CA ILE A 300 -9.97 -18.42 -11.85
C ILE A 300 -8.45 -18.26 -11.87
N VAL A 301 -7.73 -19.07 -11.10
CA VAL A 301 -6.26 -19.07 -11.08
C VAL A 301 -5.74 -19.96 -12.18
N THR A 302 -5.37 -19.37 -13.31
CA THR A 302 -4.88 -20.12 -14.48
C THR A 302 -3.43 -20.61 -14.30
N GLY A 303 -2.56 -19.79 -13.77
CA GLY A 303 -1.11 -20.03 -13.68
C GLY A 303 -0.34 -19.69 -14.97
N ALA A 304 -1.05 -19.51 -16.08
CA ALA A 304 -0.49 -19.15 -17.38
C ALA A 304 -1.51 -18.34 -18.21
N ASN A 305 -1.77 -17.09 -17.78
CA ASN A 305 -2.76 -16.25 -18.46
C ASN A 305 -2.49 -16.11 -19.96
N ASP A 306 -1.23 -16.13 -20.41
CA ASP A 306 -0.85 -16.07 -21.83
C ASP A 306 -1.36 -17.27 -22.65
N PHE A 307 -1.70 -18.39 -21.99
CA PHE A 307 -2.27 -19.58 -22.65
C PHE A 307 -3.80 -19.62 -22.49
N PHE A 308 -4.31 -19.26 -21.31
CA PHE A 308 -5.74 -19.44 -21.03
C PHE A 308 -6.60 -18.25 -21.44
N LEU A 309 -6.01 -17.08 -21.76
CA LEU A 309 -6.72 -15.88 -22.16
C LEU A 309 -6.30 -15.51 -23.59
N VAL A 310 -7.21 -15.71 -24.53
CA VAL A 310 -6.92 -15.59 -25.96
C VAL A 310 -7.87 -14.60 -26.64
N ASN A 311 -7.40 -14.00 -27.73
CA ASN A 311 -8.22 -13.23 -28.65
C ASN A 311 -8.85 -14.13 -29.72
N ASP A 312 -9.73 -13.56 -30.52
CA ASP A 312 -10.44 -14.29 -31.58
C ASP A 312 -9.51 -14.80 -32.69
N ASP A 313 -8.34 -14.19 -32.89
CA ASP A 313 -7.37 -14.65 -33.91
C ASP A 313 -6.75 -16.00 -33.52
N LEU A 314 -6.34 -16.16 -32.26
CA LEU A 314 -5.86 -17.45 -31.75
C LEU A 314 -6.98 -18.50 -31.72
N VAL A 315 -8.22 -18.10 -31.42
CA VAL A 315 -9.37 -19.02 -31.49
C VAL A 315 -9.54 -19.57 -32.89
N LYS A 316 -9.43 -18.73 -33.93
CA LYS A 316 -9.50 -19.15 -35.34
C LYS A 316 -8.30 -19.98 -35.76
N GLU A 317 -7.09 -19.56 -35.36
CA GLU A 317 -5.83 -20.24 -35.75
C GLU A 317 -5.81 -21.70 -35.30
N TYR A 318 -6.26 -21.97 -34.06
CA TYR A 318 -6.21 -23.31 -33.48
C TYR A 318 -7.57 -24.01 -33.38
N ASP A 319 -8.62 -23.46 -34.01
CA ASP A 319 -9.97 -24.00 -33.99
C ASP A 319 -10.51 -24.28 -32.57
N LEU A 320 -10.35 -23.30 -31.69
CA LEU A 320 -10.71 -23.41 -30.27
C LEU A 320 -12.18 -23.07 -29.98
N LYS A 321 -13.04 -22.86 -30.99
CA LYS A 321 -14.37 -22.31 -30.83
C LYS A 321 -15.22 -23.04 -29.76
N ASP A 322 -15.13 -24.36 -29.70
CA ASP A 322 -15.91 -25.18 -28.75
C ASP A 322 -15.26 -25.27 -27.35
N PHE A 323 -14.09 -24.69 -27.19
CA PHE A 323 -13.31 -24.74 -25.95
C PHE A 323 -13.09 -23.36 -25.32
N VAL A 324 -13.76 -22.32 -25.82
CA VAL A 324 -13.62 -20.95 -25.30
C VAL A 324 -14.94 -20.38 -24.81
N TYR A 325 -14.83 -19.54 -23.82
CA TYR A 325 -15.95 -18.88 -23.15
C TYR A 325 -15.63 -17.40 -22.94
N PRO A 326 -16.65 -16.49 -22.95
CA PRO A 326 -16.45 -15.08 -22.71
C PRO A 326 -15.72 -14.84 -21.38
N MET A 327 -14.77 -13.89 -21.39
CA MET A 327 -14.05 -13.52 -20.17
C MET A 327 -13.74 -12.03 -20.12
N PHE A 328 -13.58 -11.51 -18.90
CA PHE A 328 -12.96 -10.22 -18.63
C PHE A 328 -12.13 -10.30 -17.33
N GLY A 329 -11.20 -9.37 -17.14
CA GLY A 329 -10.33 -9.41 -15.95
C GLY A 329 -9.44 -8.18 -15.79
N ARG A 330 -9.51 -7.22 -16.71
CA ARG A 330 -8.75 -5.98 -16.67
C ARG A 330 -9.66 -4.79 -16.88
N SER A 331 -9.27 -3.61 -16.42
CA SER A 331 -10.06 -2.38 -16.60
C SER A 331 -10.38 -2.06 -18.05
N GLN A 332 -9.45 -2.34 -18.96
CA GLN A 332 -9.64 -2.18 -20.40
C GLN A 332 -10.70 -3.13 -21.01
N HIS A 333 -11.12 -4.17 -20.30
CA HIS A 333 -12.16 -5.10 -20.77
C HIS A 333 -13.57 -4.65 -20.41
N CYS A 334 -13.73 -3.65 -19.54
CA CYS A 334 -15.02 -3.12 -19.14
C CYS A 334 -14.86 -1.65 -18.77
N ASP A 335 -15.35 -0.76 -19.61
CA ASP A 335 -15.22 0.68 -19.42
C ASP A 335 -16.18 1.22 -18.35
N GLY A 336 -17.32 0.57 -18.19
CA GLY A 336 -18.38 0.92 -17.26
C GLY A 336 -18.55 -0.10 -16.13
N ILE A 337 -19.81 -0.27 -15.72
CA ILE A 337 -20.24 -1.21 -14.68
C ILE A 337 -21.00 -2.41 -15.23
N LEU A 338 -21.28 -2.46 -16.55
CA LEU A 338 -21.93 -3.57 -17.22
C LEU A 338 -20.95 -4.31 -18.13
N TYR A 339 -20.95 -5.64 -18.05
CA TYR A 339 -20.30 -6.50 -19.01
C TYR A 339 -21.37 -7.26 -19.81
N ASP A 340 -21.78 -6.66 -20.92
CA ASP A 340 -22.82 -7.12 -21.82
C ASP A 340 -22.25 -7.58 -23.19
N GLN A 341 -23.12 -7.98 -24.11
CA GLN A 341 -22.73 -8.38 -25.46
C GLN A 341 -22.04 -7.26 -26.24
N LYS A 342 -22.43 -6.00 -26.00
CA LYS A 342 -21.86 -4.84 -26.69
C LYS A 342 -20.42 -4.60 -26.24
N GLN A 343 -20.19 -4.63 -24.93
CA GLN A 343 -18.83 -4.51 -24.37
C GLN A 343 -17.92 -5.67 -24.80
N HIS A 344 -18.47 -6.89 -24.81
CA HIS A 344 -17.71 -8.06 -25.27
C HIS A 344 -17.35 -7.96 -26.75
N GLN A 345 -18.25 -7.46 -27.61
CA GLN A 345 -17.96 -7.22 -29.02
C GLN A 345 -16.89 -6.14 -29.22
N SER A 346 -16.97 -5.04 -28.47
CA SER A 346 -15.93 -4.01 -28.50
C SER A 346 -14.54 -4.58 -28.17
N ASN A 347 -14.45 -5.44 -27.16
CA ASN A 347 -13.17 -6.10 -26.80
C ASN A 347 -12.64 -6.99 -27.93
N LYS A 348 -13.53 -7.63 -28.72
CA LYS A 348 -13.14 -8.39 -29.90
C LYS A 348 -12.60 -7.50 -31.02
N ASP A 349 -13.28 -6.40 -31.27
CA ASP A 349 -12.91 -5.44 -32.31
C ASP A 349 -11.53 -4.81 -32.00
N ASP A 350 -11.22 -4.62 -30.74
CA ASP A 350 -9.93 -4.15 -30.23
C ASP A 350 -8.86 -5.27 -30.13
N SER A 351 -9.17 -6.48 -30.57
CA SER A 351 -8.28 -7.67 -30.50
C SER A 351 -7.78 -7.98 -29.08
N LEU A 352 -8.53 -7.62 -28.06
CA LEU A 352 -8.18 -7.92 -26.67
C LEU A 352 -8.37 -9.42 -26.38
N PRO A 353 -7.63 -10.00 -25.43
CA PRO A 353 -7.91 -11.33 -24.89
C PRO A 353 -9.28 -11.35 -24.19
N ASN A 354 -10.29 -11.80 -24.89
CA ASN A 354 -11.71 -11.77 -24.50
C ASN A 354 -12.32 -13.16 -24.34
N ASN A 355 -11.53 -14.21 -24.57
CA ASN A 355 -11.92 -15.60 -24.44
C ASN A 355 -11.08 -16.34 -23.39
N PHE A 356 -11.74 -17.14 -22.55
CA PHE A 356 -11.11 -18.07 -21.62
C PHE A 356 -11.10 -19.47 -22.20
N VAL A 357 -9.92 -20.06 -22.39
CA VAL A 357 -9.75 -21.44 -22.85
C VAL A 357 -10.01 -22.40 -21.71
N TRP A 358 -10.98 -23.29 -21.87
CA TRP A 358 -11.34 -24.31 -20.90
C TRP A 358 -11.46 -25.68 -21.54
N ILE A 359 -10.38 -26.45 -21.49
CA ILE A 359 -10.26 -27.82 -22.01
C ILE A 359 -10.42 -28.78 -20.82
N LYS A 360 -11.36 -29.73 -20.92
CA LYS A 360 -11.65 -30.72 -19.88
C LYS A 360 -11.20 -32.13 -20.26
N ASP A 361 -11.16 -32.42 -21.59
CA ASP A 361 -10.91 -33.72 -22.12
C ASP A 361 -9.42 -34.09 -22.07
N SER A 362 -9.13 -35.39 -22.08
CA SER A 362 -7.76 -35.88 -22.21
C SER A 362 -7.20 -35.59 -23.59
N PHE A 363 -5.88 -35.41 -23.70
CA PHE A 363 -5.19 -35.01 -24.91
C PHE A 363 -5.57 -35.85 -26.14
N GLU A 364 -5.71 -37.16 -25.96
CA GLU A 364 -5.98 -38.12 -27.04
C GLU A 364 -7.38 -37.97 -27.63
N ASN A 365 -8.32 -37.39 -26.88
CA ASN A 365 -9.72 -37.20 -27.29
C ASN A 365 -9.97 -35.82 -27.91
N LEU A 366 -8.96 -34.97 -27.97
CA LEU A 366 -9.08 -33.61 -28.51
C LEU A 366 -8.87 -33.58 -30.04
N PRO A 367 -9.52 -32.63 -30.74
CA PRO A 367 -9.21 -32.35 -32.14
C PRO A 367 -7.74 -32.01 -32.36
N SER A 368 -7.19 -32.38 -33.52
CA SER A 368 -5.76 -32.21 -33.82
C SER A 368 -5.27 -30.76 -33.63
N ARG A 369 -6.06 -29.76 -34.03
CA ARG A 369 -5.71 -28.33 -33.86
C ARG A 369 -5.65 -27.91 -32.40
N VAL A 370 -6.51 -28.45 -31.54
CA VAL A 370 -6.50 -28.21 -30.10
C VAL A 370 -5.28 -28.89 -29.45
N GLN A 371 -4.92 -30.10 -29.92
CA GLN A 371 -3.68 -30.76 -29.52
C GLN A 371 -2.45 -29.93 -29.90
N ASP A 372 -2.43 -29.32 -31.09
CA ASP A 372 -1.35 -28.43 -31.53
C ASP A 372 -1.25 -27.18 -30.65
N TYR A 373 -2.38 -26.63 -30.19
CA TYR A 373 -2.40 -25.54 -29.21
C TYR A 373 -1.79 -25.93 -27.87
N ILE A 374 -2.09 -27.13 -27.36
CA ILE A 374 -1.47 -27.64 -26.12
C ILE A 374 0.06 -27.80 -26.31
N LYS A 375 0.52 -28.37 -27.42
CA LYS A 375 1.95 -28.48 -27.76
C LYS A 375 2.62 -27.12 -27.88
N PHE A 376 1.93 -26.11 -28.43
CA PHE A 376 2.42 -24.74 -28.43
C PHE A 376 2.64 -24.23 -27.02
N GLY A 377 1.71 -24.46 -26.08
CA GLY A 377 1.88 -24.12 -24.66
C GLY A 377 3.08 -24.85 -24.03
N GLU A 378 3.31 -26.11 -24.36
CA GLU A 378 4.46 -26.89 -23.90
C GLU A 378 5.78 -26.36 -24.46
N SER A 379 5.81 -25.98 -25.75
CA SER A 379 6.98 -25.34 -26.38
C SER A 379 7.39 -24.01 -25.73
N LYS A 380 6.45 -23.34 -25.06
CA LYS A 380 6.67 -22.14 -24.25
C LYS A 380 6.95 -22.45 -22.76
N GLU A 381 7.15 -23.71 -22.44
CA GLU A 381 7.40 -24.21 -21.06
C GLU A 381 6.31 -23.82 -20.04
N LEU A 382 5.08 -23.52 -20.49
CA LEU A 382 4.00 -23.07 -19.61
C LEU A 382 3.56 -24.17 -18.65
N HIS A 383 3.64 -25.43 -19.04
CA HIS A 383 3.35 -26.61 -18.23
C HIS A 383 4.29 -26.73 -17.00
N THR A 384 5.50 -26.14 -17.04
CA THR A 384 6.48 -26.15 -15.94
C THR A 384 6.17 -25.13 -14.84
N ARG A 385 5.33 -24.13 -15.14
CA ARG A 385 4.92 -23.12 -14.14
C ARG A 385 4.22 -23.77 -12.95
N TYR A 386 4.49 -23.28 -11.75
CA TYR A 386 4.05 -23.93 -10.50
C TYR A 386 2.58 -24.36 -10.49
N LYS A 387 1.65 -23.48 -10.89
CA LYS A 387 0.21 -23.79 -10.90
C LYS A 387 -0.21 -24.76 -12.01
N CYS A 388 0.52 -24.82 -13.11
CA CYS A 388 0.27 -25.75 -14.22
C CYS A 388 0.83 -27.14 -13.89
N ARG A 389 2.08 -27.26 -13.46
CA ARG A 389 2.76 -28.54 -13.19
C ARG A 389 2.12 -29.41 -12.09
N ILE A 390 1.33 -28.82 -11.20
CA ILE A 390 0.63 -29.56 -10.12
C ILE A 390 -0.71 -30.12 -10.58
N ARG A 391 -1.09 -29.90 -11.86
CA ARG A 391 -2.33 -30.40 -12.47
C ARG A 391 -2.04 -31.58 -13.40
N SER A 392 -3.00 -32.46 -13.51
CA SER A 392 -2.94 -33.58 -14.47
C SER A 392 -4.30 -33.74 -15.15
N PRO A 393 -4.36 -33.39 -16.45
CA PRO A 393 -3.36 -32.74 -17.31
C PRO A 393 -3.07 -31.28 -16.92
N TRP A 394 -1.89 -30.74 -17.28
CA TRP A 394 -1.43 -29.42 -16.88
C TRP A 394 -2.35 -28.27 -17.35
N TYR A 395 -3.02 -28.45 -18.49
CA TYR A 395 -3.92 -27.47 -19.11
C TYR A 395 -5.33 -27.47 -18.52
N THR A 396 -5.66 -28.39 -17.60
CA THR A 396 -6.96 -28.35 -16.90
C THR A 396 -6.93 -27.31 -15.78
N VAL A 397 -8.02 -26.55 -15.67
CA VAL A 397 -8.17 -25.53 -14.63
C VAL A 397 -9.30 -25.92 -13.69
N PRO A 398 -9.05 -26.04 -12.39
CA PRO A 398 -10.09 -26.35 -11.41
C PRO A 398 -10.95 -25.12 -11.05
N SER A 399 -12.12 -25.38 -10.46
CA SER A 399 -12.99 -24.33 -9.88
C SER A 399 -13.42 -23.24 -10.88
N VAL A 400 -13.75 -23.67 -12.11
CA VAL A 400 -14.21 -22.78 -13.17
C VAL A 400 -15.72 -22.59 -13.04
N PHE A 401 -16.13 -21.40 -12.61
CA PHE A 401 -17.51 -20.94 -12.59
C PHE A 401 -17.54 -19.41 -12.71
N SER A 402 -18.65 -18.87 -13.20
CA SER A 402 -18.92 -17.44 -13.28
C SER A 402 -19.82 -16.98 -12.15
N THR A 403 -19.88 -15.68 -11.92
CA THR A 403 -20.83 -15.01 -11.02
C THR A 403 -21.45 -13.82 -11.73
N LYS A 404 -22.66 -13.44 -11.32
CA LYS A 404 -23.33 -12.24 -11.85
C LYS A 404 -22.63 -10.95 -11.46
N LEU A 405 -21.86 -10.98 -10.38
CA LEU A 405 -21.10 -9.83 -9.93
C LEU A 405 -19.60 -10.14 -9.94
N SER A 406 -18.82 -9.19 -10.39
CA SER A 406 -17.36 -9.25 -10.35
C SER A 406 -16.76 -7.89 -9.94
N MET A 407 -15.57 -7.92 -9.37
CA MET A 407 -14.84 -6.72 -8.98
C MET A 407 -13.39 -6.84 -9.46
N LEU A 408 -12.89 -5.81 -10.13
CA LEU A 408 -11.48 -5.77 -10.53
C LEU A 408 -10.61 -5.58 -9.29
N LYS A 409 -9.50 -6.30 -9.24
CA LYS A 409 -8.52 -6.24 -8.14
C LYS A 409 -7.91 -4.86 -7.98
N ARG A 410 -7.78 -4.11 -9.09
CA ARG A 410 -7.11 -2.81 -9.15
C ARG A 410 -8.01 -1.78 -9.80
N ALA A 411 -7.94 -0.54 -9.26
CA ALA A 411 -8.62 0.61 -9.83
C ALA A 411 -7.68 1.83 -9.78
N HIS A 412 -7.76 2.70 -10.76
CA HIS A 412 -7.04 3.98 -10.73
C HIS A 412 -7.90 5.07 -10.08
N GLU A 413 -9.14 5.21 -10.55
CA GLU A 413 -10.08 6.21 -10.02
C GLU A 413 -10.86 5.65 -8.82
N VAL A 414 -11.81 4.78 -9.07
CA VAL A 414 -12.69 4.19 -8.05
C VAL A 414 -12.91 2.71 -8.31
N PRO A 415 -12.86 1.85 -7.29
CA PRO A 415 -13.30 0.47 -7.40
C PRO A 415 -14.82 0.40 -7.67
N ARG A 416 -15.23 -0.58 -8.46
CA ARG A 416 -16.62 -0.80 -8.80
C ARG A 416 -16.96 -2.29 -8.89
N ILE A 417 -18.20 -2.61 -8.65
CA ILE A 417 -18.77 -3.93 -8.96
C ILE A 417 -19.28 -3.89 -10.39
N ILE A 418 -18.89 -4.87 -11.17
CA ILE A 418 -19.30 -5.06 -12.56
C ILE A 418 -20.42 -6.09 -12.57
N PHE A 419 -21.58 -5.73 -13.13
CA PHE A 419 -22.67 -6.65 -13.38
C PHE A 419 -22.42 -7.41 -14.70
N ASN A 420 -22.35 -8.72 -14.61
CA ASN A 420 -21.94 -9.64 -15.68
C ASN A 420 -23.16 -10.28 -16.35
N GLU A 421 -23.66 -9.70 -17.42
CA GLU A 421 -24.82 -10.19 -18.13
C GLU A 421 -24.56 -11.45 -18.98
N LEU A 422 -23.31 -11.64 -19.41
CA LEU A 422 -22.90 -12.73 -20.28
C LEU A 422 -22.47 -13.99 -19.53
N ASP A 423 -22.53 -14.03 -18.21
CA ASP A 423 -21.93 -15.09 -17.41
C ASP A 423 -20.45 -15.35 -17.75
N ALA A 424 -19.75 -14.29 -18.17
CA ALA A 424 -18.35 -14.32 -18.53
C ALA A 424 -17.47 -14.72 -17.33
N TYR A 425 -16.39 -15.41 -17.62
CA TYR A 425 -15.45 -15.86 -16.61
C TYR A 425 -14.48 -14.74 -16.21
N THR A 426 -14.01 -14.76 -14.95
CA THR A 426 -12.99 -13.86 -14.47
C THR A 426 -11.80 -14.63 -13.91
N THR A 427 -10.58 -14.11 -14.17
CA THR A 427 -9.34 -14.72 -13.69
C THR A 427 -8.87 -14.06 -12.39
N ASP A 428 -7.70 -14.43 -11.91
CA ASP A 428 -7.08 -13.95 -10.66
C ASP A 428 -6.76 -12.43 -10.63
N THR A 429 -6.98 -11.74 -11.74
CA THR A 429 -6.94 -10.27 -11.83
C THR A 429 -8.27 -9.60 -11.43
N ALA A 430 -9.31 -10.39 -11.20
CA ALA A 430 -10.61 -9.97 -10.72
C ALA A 430 -11.10 -10.90 -9.61
N TYR A 431 -12.10 -10.46 -8.89
CA TYR A 431 -12.79 -11.22 -7.86
C TYR A 431 -14.20 -11.54 -8.31
N ARG A 432 -14.65 -12.74 -7.96
CA ARG A 432 -16.05 -13.16 -8.03
C ARG A 432 -16.77 -12.66 -6.79
N VAL A 433 -17.91 -12.05 -6.97
CA VAL A 433 -18.76 -11.55 -5.88
C VAL A 433 -20.09 -12.30 -5.93
N SER A 434 -20.55 -12.76 -4.78
CA SER A 434 -21.84 -13.40 -4.59
C SER A 434 -22.62 -12.63 -3.54
N ALA A 435 -23.72 -11.99 -3.96
CA ALA A 435 -24.59 -11.27 -3.05
C ALA A 435 -25.33 -12.23 -2.10
N SER A 436 -25.58 -11.79 -0.88
CA SER A 436 -26.40 -12.46 0.12
C SER A 436 -27.24 -11.41 0.84
N ASN A 437 -28.54 -11.63 0.98
CA ASN A 437 -29.47 -10.70 1.62
C ASN A 437 -29.66 -9.33 0.93
N VAL A 438 -29.17 -9.18 -0.29
CA VAL A 438 -29.36 -8.00 -1.15
C VAL A 438 -29.44 -8.47 -2.60
N ASP A 439 -30.23 -7.79 -3.42
CA ASP A 439 -30.29 -8.06 -4.85
C ASP A 439 -28.96 -7.74 -5.55
N GLU A 440 -28.58 -8.52 -6.56
CA GLU A 440 -27.30 -8.37 -7.24
C GLU A 440 -27.18 -7.04 -8.00
N LYS A 441 -28.26 -6.60 -8.68
CA LYS A 441 -28.26 -5.30 -9.36
C LYS A 441 -28.19 -4.16 -8.36
N GLN A 442 -28.94 -4.29 -7.25
CA GLN A 442 -28.92 -3.32 -6.18
C GLN A 442 -27.53 -3.21 -5.56
N LEU A 443 -26.83 -4.32 -5.31
CA LEU A 443 -25.47 -4.29 -4.77
C LEU A 443 -24.50 -3.61 -5.74
N ALA A 444 -24.57 -3.89 -7.04
CA ALA A 444 -23.73 -3.23 -8.04
C ALA A 444 -23.97 -1.71 -8.09
N PHE A 445 -25.23 -1.29 -8.03
CA PHE A 445 -25.62 0.12 -8.01
C PHE A 445 -25.17 0.83 -6.75
N LEU A 446 -25.47 0.26 -5.58
CA LEU A 446 -25.18 0.87 -4.28
C LEU A 446 -23.71 0.86 -3.91
N PHE A 447 -22.87 0.02 -4.53
CA PHE A 447 -21.43 0.02 -4.30
C PHE A 447 -20.76 1.31 -4.78
N LEU A 448 -21.27 1.95 -5.81
CA LEU A 448 -20.69 3.16 -6.41
C LEU A 448 -21.25 4.40 -5.70
N ASN A 449 -20.63 4.81 -4.60
CA ASN A 449 -21.01 5.98 -3.82
C ASN A 449 -19.80 6.53 -3.00
N PRO A 450 -19.82 7.78 -2.53
CA PRO A 450 -18.68 8.38 -1.85
C PRO A 450 -18.27 7.67 -0.56
N LEU A 451 -19.19 7.17 0.27
CA LEU A 451 -18.83 6.45 1.50
C LEU A 451 -18.08 5.16 1.19
N THR A 452 -18.59 4.35 0.27
CA THR A 452 -17.95 3.11 -0.15
C THR A 452 -16.57 3.38 -0.76
N ALA A 453 -16.46 4.43 -1.57
CA ALA A 453 -15.19 4.87 -2.16
C ALA A 453 -14.18 5.32 -1.09
N ILE A 454 -14.60 6.04 -0.04
CA ILE A 454 -13.76 6.37 1.12
C ILE A 454 -13.24 5.10 1.79
N TYR A 455 -14.11 4.11 2.04
CA TYR A 455 -13.67 2.86 2.67
C TYR A 455 -12.79 2.02 1.76
N CYS A 456 -12.91 2.11 0.44
CA CYS A 456 -11.96 1.52 -0.49
C CYS A 456 -10.55 2.14 -0.34
N GLU A 457 -10.45 3.46 -0.16
CA GLU A 457 -9.17 4.15 0.08
C GLU A 457 -8.59 3.81 1.47
N ILE A 458 -9.44 3.72 2.51
CA ILE A 458 -9.02 3.38 3.88
C ILE A 458 -8.52 1.94 3.97
N GLU A 459 -9.25 0.99 3.40
CA GLU A 459 -8.96 -0.44 3.50
C GLU A 459 -7.96 -0.91 2.44
N GLY A 460 -7.87 -0.22 1.31
CA GLY A 460 -7.03 -0.59 0.17
C GLY A 460 -5.54 -0.28 0.39
N ARG A 461 -4.76 -0.66 -0.60
CA ARG A 461 -3.31 -0.42 -0.67
C ARG A 461 -3.00 0.44 -1.87
N SER A 462 -2.14 1.41 -1.69
CA SER A 462 -1.57 2.17 -2.80
C SER A 462 -0.30 1.51 -3.32
N TYR A 463 -0.21 1.39 -4.64
CA TYR A 463 1.00 1.00 -5.34
C TYR A 463 1.56 2.17 -6.13
N GLY A 464 2.83 2.07 -6.52
CA GLY A 464 3.47 3.08 -7.35
C GLY A 464 2.63 3.40 -8.61
N GLY A 465 2.53 4.69 -8.95
CA GLY A 465 1.66 5.18 -10.02
C GLY A 465 0.20 5.39 -9.60
N GLY A 466 -0.09 5.52 -8.30
CA GLY A 466 -1.41 5.87 -7.79
C GLY A 466 -2.50 4.81 -7.99
N VAL A 467 -2.14 3.54 -8.15
CA VAL A 467 -3.10 2.44 -8.30
C VAL A 467 -3.57 1.96 -6.94
N LEU A 468 -4.89 1.92 -6.74
CA LEU A 468 -5.53 1.29 -5.58
C LEU A 468 -5.69 -0.21 -5.84
N GLU A 469 -5.20 -1.04 -4.94
CA GLU A 469 -5.43 -2.49 -4.93
C GLU A 469 -6.18 -2.89 -3.67
N LEU A 470 -7.19 -3.74 -3.83
CA LEU A 470 -7.96 -4.34 -2.76
C LEU A 470 -7.79 -5.85 -2.80
N VAL A 471 -7.62 -6.49 -1.65
CA VAL A 471 -7.66 -7.96 -1.52
C VAL A 471 -8.91 -8.39 -0.77
N PRO A 472 -9.33 -9.67 -0.87
CA PRO A 472 -10.59 -10.13 -0.27
C PRO A 472 -10.75 -9.82 1.22
N SER A 473 -9.68 -9.86 2.00
CA SER A 473 -9.72 -9.51 3.44
C SER A 473 -10.01 -8.04 3.70
N GLU A 474 -9.59 -7.15 2.81
CA GLU A 474 -9.83 -5.71 2.86
C GLU A 474 -11.23 -5.36 2.36
N ILE A 475 -11.67 -5.98 1.26
CA ILE A 475 -13.02 -5.80 0.72
C ILE A 475 -14.10 -6.12 1.76
N ARG A 476 -13.89 -7.13 2.61
CA ARG A 476 -14.83 -7.53 3.67
C ARG A 476 -15.18 -6.40 4.65
N ASN A 477 -14.30 -5.43 4.83
CA ASN A 477 -14.46 -4.32 5.78
C ASN A 477 -15.11 -3.07 5.15
N ILE A 478 -15.23 -3.02 3.82
CA ILE A 478 -15.82 -1.89 3.11
C ILE A 478 -17.27 -1.68 3.59
N ARG A 479 -17.66 -0.42 3.78
CA ARG A 479 -19.00 -0.02 4.19
C ARG A 479 -19.84 0.33 2.98
N ILE A 480 -21.07 -0.19 2.93
CA ILE A 480 -22.01 0.02 1.84
C ILE A 480 -23.36 0.42 2.44
N PRO A 481 -23.93 1.56 2.03
CA PRO A 481 -25.31 1.93 2.39
C PRO A 481 -26.29 1.05 1.64
N ILE A 482 -27.23 0.44 2.34
CA ILE A 482 -28.31 -0.37 1.77
C ILE A 482 -29.61 0.40 1.92
N VAL A 483 -30.14 0.88 0.81
CA VAL A 483 -31.37 1.67 0.76
C VAL A 483 -32.31 1.11 -0.32
N ASP A 484 -33.60 1.25 -0.10
CA ASP A 484 -34.61 0.93 -1.11
C ASP A 484 -34.66 2.07 -2.14
N ILE A 485 -34.20 1.74 -3.35
CA ILE A 485 -34.10 2.67 -4.48
C ILE A 485 -34.35 1.91 -5.77
N ASP A 486 -35.01 2.57 -6.70
CA ASP A 486 -35.14 2.06 -8.06
C ASP A 486 -33.77 2.03 -8.75
N VAL A 487 -33.43 0.88 -9.33
CA VAL A 487 -32.09 0.61 -9.87
C VAL A 487 -32.16 0.44 -11.37
N ASP A 488 -31.57 1.39 -12.11
CA ASP A 488 -31.25 1.22 -13.52
C ASP A 488 -29.72 1.16 -13.71
N LEU A 489 -29.22 -0.05 -14.00
CA LEU A 489 -27.79 -0.25 -14.22
C LEU A 489 -27.34 0.24 -15.60
N HIS A 490 -28.23 0.28 -16.60
CA HIS A 490 -27.87 0.79 -17.93
C HIS A 490 -27.69 2.31 -17.90
N ASP A 491 -28.59 3.01 -17.20
CA ASP A 491 -28.43 4.45 -17.01
C ASP A 491 -27.16 4.77 -16.21
N LEU A 492 -26.91 4.05 -15.12
CA LEU A 492 -25.69 4.23 -14.33
C LEU A 492 -24.40 3.89 -15.12
N ASP A 493 -24.44 2.90 -16.01
CA ASP A 493 -23.32 2.58 -16.90
C ASP A 493 -23.04 3.70 -17.90
N GLN A 494 -24.09 4.31 -18.46
CA GLN A 494 -23.95 5.47 -19.34
C GLN A 494 -23.40 6.70 -18.59
N GLU A 495 -23.91 6.96 -17.40
CA GLU A 495 -23.42 8.03 -16.52
C GLU A 495 -21.94 7.82 -16.17
N PHE A 496 -21.54 6.59 -15.82
CA PHE A 496 -20.15 6.26 -15.53
C PHE A 496 -19.21 6.53 -16.72
N LYS A 497 -19.69 6.34 -17.94
CA LYS A 497 -18.93 6.56 -19.18
C LYS A 497 -18.93 8.02 -19.65
N SER A 498 -19.92 8.83 -19.25
CA SER A 498 -20.11 10.20 -19.78
C SER A 498 -19.77 11.31 -18.80
N LEU A 499 -19.97 11.08 -17.50
CA LEU A 499 -19.66 12.07 -16.45
C LEU A 499 -18.21 11.94 -15.96
N THR A 500 -17.69 13.01 -15.39
CA THR A 500 -16.49 12.89 -14.57
C THR A 500 -16.81 12.04 -13.34
N ILE A 501 -15.80 11.35 -12.83
CA ILE A 501 -16.02 10.50 -11.65
C ILE A 501 -16.48 11.29 -10.41
N ILE A 502 -16.08 12.55 -10.29
CA ILE A 502 -16.50 13.44 -9.21
C ILE A 502 -17.99 13.79 -9.35
N GLU A 503 -18.45 14.14 -10.56
CA GLU A 503 -19.87 14.40 -10.81
C GLU A 503 -20.73 13.17 -10.53
N LEU A 504 -20.27 12.02 -10.98
CA LEU A 504 -20.95 10.75 -10.70
C LEU A 504 -21.05 10.45 -9.21
N MET A 505 -19.96 10.63 -8.45
CA MET A 505 -19.96 10.43 -6.99
C MET A 505 -20.90 11.39 -6.27
N LYS A 506 -21.00 12.65 -6.70
CA LYS A 506 -21.97 13.61 -6.18
C LYS A 506 -23.39 13.15 -6.47
N LEU A 507 -23.68 12.77 -7.70
CA LEU A 507 -25.01 12.32 -8.13
C LEU A 507 -25.44 11.07 -7.34
N GLN A 508 -24.59 10.05 -7.27
CA GLN A 508 -24.84 8.84 -6.49
C GLN A 508 -24.96 9.12 -4.99
N GLY A 509 -24.13 10.03 -4.48
CA GLY A 509 -24.23 10.51 -3.11
C GLY A 509 -25.62 11.08 -2.80
N ILE A 510 -26.15 11.95 -3.66
CA ILE A 510 -27.50 12.52 -3.51
C ILE A 510 -28.56 11.42 -3.59
N ARG A 511 -28.50 10.55 -4.60
CA ARG A 511 -29.49 9.47 -4.79
C ARG A 511 -29.61 8.56 -3.56
N ILE A 512 -28.49 8.21 -2.96
CA ILE A 512 -28.41 7.22 -1.90
C ILE A 512 -28.60 7.86 -0.52
N PHE A 513 -27.81 8.90 -0.19
CA PHE A 513 -27.79 9.46 1.17
C PHE A 513 -28.98 10.37 1.50
N SER A 514 -29.67 10.95 0.49
CA SER A 514 -30.94 11.64 0.73
C SER A 514 -32.01 10.70 1.28
N LYS A 515 -32.00 9.41 0.90
CA LYS A 515 -32.89 8.38 1.44
C LYS A 515 -32.61 8.08 2.92
N LEU A 516 -31.41 8.39 3.39
CA LEU A 516 -30.98 8.24 4.78
C LEU A 516 -31.11 9.53 5.60
N GLY A 517 -31.69 10.58 5.03
CA GLY A 517 -31.87 11.88 5.69
C GLY A 517 -30.54 12.64 5.91
N VAL A 518 -29.51 12.34 5.14
CA VAL A 518 -28.22 13.04 5.18
C VAL A 518 -28.34 14.35 4.39
N SER A 519 -27.87 15.46 4.98
CA SER A 519 -27.94 16.77 4.33
C SER A 519 -26.99 16.88 3.13
N GLN A 520 -27.28 17.83 2.21
CA GLN A 520 -26.47 18.07 1.04
C GLN A 520 -25.02 18.44 1.42
N GLU A 521 -24.83 19.28 2.45
CA GLU A 521 -23.51 19.67 2.93
C GLU A 521 -22.70 18.48 3.42
N ALA A 522 -23.36 17.53 4.10
CA ALA A 522 -22.70 16.29 4.54
C ALA A 522 -22.34 15.37 3.39
N ILE A 523 -23.18 15.30 2.33
CA ILE A 523 -22.88 14.55 1.11
C ILE A 523 -21.68 15.17 0.38
N ASP A 524 -21.66 16.49 0.24
CA ASP A 524 -20.55 17.22 -0.39
C ASP A 524 -19.25 17.00 0.40
N LEU A 525 -19.31 17.00 1.73
CA LEU A 525 -18.17 16.71 2.59
C LEU A 525 -17.67 15.26 2.41
N LEU A 526 -18.56 14.26 2.28
CA LEU A 526 -18.15 12.88 1.96
C LEU A 526 -17.40 12.80 0.63
N VAL A 527 -17.88 13.50 -0.40
CA VAL A 527 -17.19 13.56 -1.70
C VAL A 527 -15.81 14.19 -1.56
N ASN A 528 -15.69 15.28 -0.80
CA ASN A 528 -14.42 15.95 -0.55
C ASN A 528 -13.44 15.06 0.24
N ILE A 529 -13.91 14.29 1.23
CA ILE A 529 -13.11 13.31 1.95
C ILE A 529 -12.56 12.26 0.97
N TRP A 530 -13.42 11.72 0.09
CA TRP A 530 -12.97 10.75 -0.91
C TRP A 530 -11.93 11.35 -1.86
N ILE A 531 -12.15 12.57 -2.38
CA ILE A 531 -11.20 13.27 -3.26
C ILE A 531 -9.86 13.41 -2.54
N LYS A 532 -9.84 13.91 -1.31
CA LYS A 532 -8.64 14.06 -0.49
C LYS A 532 -7.83 12.77 -0.36
N LEU A 533 -8.49 11.66 -0.05
CA LEU A 533 -7.83 10.36 0.08
C LEU A 533 -7.33 9.81 -1.26
N LYS A 534 -8.11 9.98 -2.32
CA LYS A 534 -7.74 9.60 -3.68
C LYS A 534 -6.53 10.39 -4.17
N ASP A 535 -6.56 11.72 -4.06
CA ASP A 535 -5.49 12.62 -4.51
C ASP A 535 -4.20 12.35 -3.73
N ARG A 536 -4.30 12.10 -2.41
CA ARG A 536 -3.17 11.62 -1.62
C ARG A 536 -2.55 10.35 -2.21
N ARG A 537 -3.35 9.36 -2.59
CA ARG A 537 -2.88 8.10 -3.19
C ARG A 537 -2.26 8.34 -4.57
N GLN A 538 -2.87 9.19 -5.37
CA GLN A 538 -2.42 9.52 -6.73
C GLN A 538 -1.25 10.51 -6.74
N ARG A 539 -1.00 11.17 -5.61
CA ARG A 539 0.00 12.24 -5.47
C ARG A 539 -0.23 13.39 -6.45
N ASN A 540 -1.51 13.83 -6.51
CA ASN A 540 -1.97 14.97 -7.32
C ASN A 540 -2.09 16.23 -6.47
#